data_9a2b7b106ae2529c37bb9725a84dbbe7
#
_entry.id   9a2b7b106ae2529c37bb9725a84dbbe7
#
_cell.length_a   1.000
_cell.length_b   1.000
_cell.length_c   1.000
_cell.angle_alpha   90.00
_cell.angle_beta   90.00
_cell.angle_gamma   90.00
#
_symmetry.space_group_name_H-M   'P 1'
#
loop_
_entity.id
_entity.type
_entity.pdbx_description
1 polymer ?
#
loop_
_entity_poly.entity_id
_entity_poly.type
_entity_poly.pdbx_seq_one_letter_code
_entity_poly.pdbx_strand_id
1 'polypeptide(L)'
;GTPRWEFKFLKRALLADRNISLEAYVETGGSFLSFSQDARRVGAHLPEFTADALAAYKAVILGDVGANALNGVAWRELADFVDRGGGLLVLGGRHAYGAEGIQGVAPVRKLLPVRPSGSGRMHEGRFPALFTDQGRAHAATRDLAKSGALPPLLSVWRPTEPTGAASVLVETGDGSPVLAVRRYGQGRVAMLLSNSMWRWRLGSSAIIEGRNVYDAFMSRVAFWLLPSRDEASAPDTLQVLTRQTEADVGESVAVGLATGTASADDQAADFEVRAYAPDERELGIPLSPAQLGEEVGLSEAIPGLIGHFEPHTRGEYRIEATSADGQRRSELRLLAKSPSREQTGAPIDREYLRALAEAGGGAFVPLDRWRTALDKFSAEGTQITTARHVPLWTSPWWLALLILLFTVEWWWRRSLDMV
;
A
#
# COMPACT_ATOMS: atom_id res chain seq x y z
N GLY A 1 6.60 -14.05 -2.46
CA GLY A 1 7.30 -13.80 -3.73
C GLY A 1 8.64 -13.12 -3.52
N THR A 2 9.38 -12.89 -4.60
CA THR A 2 10.70 -12.25 -4.58
C THR A 2 10.64 -10.76 -4.18
N PRO A 3 11.75 -10.18 -3.66
CA PRO A 3 11.80 -8.75 -3.33
C PRO A 3 11.58 -7.86 -4.56
N ARG A 4 10.58 -6.99 -4.49
CA ARG A 4 10.23 -6.04 -5.57
C ARG A 4 9.91 -4.66 -5.01
N TRP A 5 9.93 -3.66 -5.88
CA TRP A 5 9.57 -2.29 -5.49
C TRP A 5 8.11 -2.18 -5.03
N GLU A 6 7.20 -2.94 -5.64
CA GLU A 6 5.79 -3.02 -5.24
C GLU A 6 5.66 -3.44 -3.77
N PHE A 7 6.39 -4.46 -3.34
CA PHE A 7 6.41 -4.88 -1.95
C PHE A 7 6.85 -3.76 -1.01
N LYS A 8 7.96 -3.07 -1.35
CA LYS A 8 8.51 -1.98 -0.52
C LYS A 8 7.49 -0.85 -0.33
N PHE A 9 6.90 -0.38 -1.42
CA PHE A 9 5.99 0.76 -1.38
C PHE A 9 4.62 0.39 -0.84
N LEU A 10 4.09 -0.79 -1.17
CA LEU A 10 2.84 -1.30 -0.59
C LEU A 10 2.94 -1.45 0.93
N LYS A 11 4.01 -2.10 1.41
CA LYS A 11 4.27 -2.20 2.85
C LYS A 11 4.28 -0.83 3.51
N ARG A 12 4.96 0.15 2.92
CA ARG A 12 5.02 1.51 3.46
C ARG A 12 3.65 2.19 3.46
N ALA A 13 2.87 2.05 2.38
CA ALA A 13 1.54 2.63 2.27
C ALA A 13 0.59 2.08 3.32
N LEU A 14 0.60 0.76 3.56
CA LEU A 14 -0.26 0.11 4.55
C LEU A 14 0.19 0.40 5.99
N LEU A 15 1.49 0.37 6.28
CA LEU A 15 2.01 0.67 7.63
C LEU A 15 1.93 2.16 7.98
N ALA A 16 1.61 3.04 7.03
CA ALA A 16 1.30 4.43 7.34
C ALA A 16 0.00 4.57 8.12
N ASP A 17 -0.92 3.60 8.01
CA ASP A 17 -2.12 3.53 8.82
C ASP A 17 -1.87 2.64 10.04
N ARG A 18 -1.97 3.22 11.23
CA ARG A 18 -1.68 2.54 12.50
C ARG A 18 -2.72 1.49 12.90
N ASN A 19 -3.89 1.52 12.27
CA ASN A 19 -4.94 0.53 12.49
C ASN A 19 -4.73 -0.73 11.63
N ILE A 20 -3.74 -0.72 10.73
CA ILE A 20 -3.39 -1.89 9.93
C ILE A 20 -2.22 -2.63 10.59
N SER A 21 -2.51 -3.81 11.13
CA SER A 21 -1.46 -4.78 11.49
C SER A 21 -1.08 -5.57 10.24
N LEU A 22 0.19 -5.49 9.85
CA LEU A 22 0.70 -6.15 8.64
C LEU A 22 1.80 -7.14 8.98
N GLU A 23 1.61 -8.38 8.57
CA GLU A 23 2.67 -9.37 8.47
C GLU A 23 3.00 -9.62 7.00
N ALA A 24 4.27 -9.57 6.66
CA ALA A 24 4.70 -9.75 5.28
C ALA A 24 5.89 -10.72 5.18
N TYR A 25 5.87 -11.56 4.15
CA TYR A 25 6.87 -12.58 3.91
C TYR A 25 7.46 -12.43 2.50
N VAL A 26 8.77 -12.32 2.42
CA VAL A 26 9.50 -12.15 1.15
C VAL A 26 10.55 -13.25 1.04
N GLU A 27 10.52 -13.95 -0.06
CA GLU A 27 11.47 -15.03 -0.35
C GLU A 27 12.83 -14.47 -0.77
N THR A 28 13.88 -14.96 -0.15
CA THR A 28 15.26 -14.57 -0.43
C THR A 28 16.16 -15.79 -0.36
N GLY A 29 16.63 -16.28 -1.51
CA GLY A 29 17.63 -17.36 -1.56
C GLY A 29 17.21 -18.66 -0.87
N GLY A 30 15.93 -19.06 -0.99
CA GLY A 30 15.39 -20.30 -0.41
C GLY A 30 14.93 -20.18 1.04
N SER A 31 14.97 -18.99 1.64
CA SER A 31 14.41 -18.68 2.95
C SER A 31 13.47 -17.47 2.86
N PHE A 32 12.72 -17.19 3.94
CA PHE A 32 11.85 -16.03 4.00
C PHE A 32 12.38 -14.97 4.96
N LEU A 33 12.22 -13.71 4.56
CA LEU A 33 12.27 -12.57 5.46
C LEU A 33 10.84 -12.25 5.88
N SER A 34 10.56 -12.24 7.17
CA SER A 34 9.30 -11.73 7.69
C SER A 34 9.46 -10.31 8.21
N PHE A 35 8.39 -9.55 8.05
CA PHE A 35 8.28 -8.18 8.53
C PHE A 35 6.95 -8.05 9.27
N SER A 36 6.99 -7.51 10.48
CA SER A 36 5.83 -7.04 11.22
C SER A 36 6.01 -5.56 11.55
N GLN A 37 5.05 -4.95 12.25
CA GLN A 37 5.17 -3.55 12.67
C GLN A 37 6.47 -3.27 13.42
N ASP A 38 6.86 -4.18 14.31
CA ASP A 38 7.94 -3.97 15.28
C ASP A 38 9.19 -4.82 15.02
N ALA A 39 9.15 -5.72 14.04
CA ALA A 39 10.24 -6.67 13.86
C ALA A 39 10.50 -7.04 12.39
N ARG A 40 11.78 -7.30 12.12
CA ARG A 40 12.25 -7.98 10.92
C ARG A 40 12.97 -9.25 11.34
N ARG A 41 12.57 -10.40 10.81
CA ARG A 41 13.21 -11.70 11.10
C ARG A 41 13.75 -12.31 9.81
N VAL A 42 14.97 -12.83 9.88
CA VAL A 42 15.62 -13.60 8.81
C VAL A 42 15.41 -15.08 9.09
N GLY A 43 15.22 -15.88 8.03
CA GLY A 43 15.01 -17.32 8.16
C GLY A 43 13.63 -17.69 8.69
N ALA A 44 12.64 -16.80 8.54
CA ALA A 44 11.26 -17.11 8.87
C ALA A 44 10.69 -18.20 7.96
N HIS A 45 9.72 -18.93 8.46
CA HIS A 45 8.88 -19.82 7.67
C HIS A 45 7.59 -19.11 7.29
N LEU A 46 7.02 -19.45 6.13
CA LEU A 46 5.65 -19.04 5.84
C LEU A 46 4.72 -19.62 6.90
N PRO A 47 3.71 -18.87 7.37
CA PRO A 47 2.68 -19.45 8.22
C PRO A 47 1.99 -20.61 7.48
N GLU A 48 1.54 -21.58 8.22
CA GLU A 48 0.71 -22.63 7.66
C GLU A 48 -0.62 -22.01 7.19
N PHE A 49 -1.02 -22.32 5.97
CA PHE A 49 -2.31 -21.90 5.43
C PHE A 49 -3.38 -22.89 5.89
N THR A 50 -3.75 -22.81 7.17
CA THR A 50 -4.87 -23.55 7.78
C THR A 50 -6.02 -22.60 8.06
N ALA A 51 -7.23 -23.13 8.24
CA ALA A 51 -8.39 -22.32 8.58
C ALA A 51 -8.15 -21.46 9.82
N ASP A 52 -7.57 -22.06 10.88
CA ASP A 52 -7.29 -21.37 12.15
C ASP A 52 -6.24 -20.27 12.00
N ALA A 53 -5.16 -20.53 11.26
CA ALA A 53 -4.12 -19.53 11.03
C ALA A 53 -4.66 -18.36 10.18
N LEU A 54 -5.47 -18.64 9.16
CA LEU A 54 -6.08 -17.61 8.32
C LEU A 54 -7.16 -16.81 9.04
N ALA A 55 -7.83 -17.37 10.05
CA ALA A 55 -8.85 -16.68 10.84
C ALA A 55 -8.29 -15.44 11.59
N ALA A 56 -6.98 -15.41 11.87
CA ALA A 56 -6.33 -14.26 12.48
C ALA A 56 -6.23 -13.04 11.52
N TYR A 57 -6.41 -13.24 10.22
CA TYR A 57 -6.26 -12.21 9.21
C TYR A 57 -7.62 -11.78 8.64
N LYS A 58 -7.71 -10.53 8.24
CA LYS A 58 -8.88 -9.99 7.54
C LYS A 58 -8.71 -10.00 6.03
N ALA A 59 -7.47 -9.91 5.56
CA ALA A 59 -7.15 -9.97 4.15
C ALA A 59 -5.77 -10.61 3.91
N VAL A 60 -5.62 -11.25 2.77
CA VAL A 60 -4.36 -11.81 2.26
C VAL A 60 -3.95 -11.07 0.99
N ILE A 61 -2.68 -10.70 0.90
CA ILE A 61 -2.12 -10.06 -0.29
C ILE A 61 -1.11 -11.02 -0.92
N LEU A 62 -1.43 -11.50 -2.10
CA LEU A 62 -0.49 -12.27 -2.92
C LEU A 62 0.35 -11.32 -3.76
N GLY A 63 1.65 -11.38 -3.59
CA GLY A 63 2.60 -10.74 -4.50
C GLY A 63 2.64 -11.46 -5.85
N ASP A 64 3.74 -11.30 -6.57
CA ASP A 64 3.98 -12.01 -7.82
C ASP A 64 4.38 -13.47 -7.54
N VAL A 65 3.43 -14.31 -7.22
CA VAL A 65 3.62 -15.74 -6.91
C VAL A 65 2.91 -16.60 -7.93
N GLY A 66 3.59 -17.66 -8.39
CA GLY A 66 3.02 -18.65 -9.30
C GLY A 66 2.21 -19.73 -8.57
N ALA A 67 1.64 -20.65 -9.34
CA ALA A 67 0.85 -21.77 -8.83
C ALA A 67 1.62 -22.66 -7.83
N ASN A 68 2.94 -22.79 -8.01
CA ASN A 68 3.80 -23.63 -7.19
C ASN A 68 4.24 -22.97 -5.86
N ALA A 69 3.82 -21.72 -5.59
CA ALA A 69 4.20 -21.01 -4.37
C ALA A 69 3.56 -21.59 -3.11
N LEU A 70 2.42 -22.24 -3.23
CA LEU A 70 1.71 -22.92 -2.16
C LEU A 70 1.30 -24.33 -2.65
N ASN A 71 1.11 -25.23 -1.71
CA ASN A 71 0.58 -26.56 -2.03
C ASN A 71 -0.94 -26.54 -2.27
N GLY A 72 -1.48 -27.62 -2.79
CA GLY A 72 -2.90 -27.69 -3.17
C GLY A 72 -3.87 -27.55 -1.98
N VAL A 73 -3.45 -27.89 -0.75
CA VAL A 73 -4.25 -27.71 0.48
C VAL A 73 -4.30 -26.21 0.80
N ALA A 74 -3.15 -25.56 0.86
CA ALA A 74 -3.05 -24.13 1.15
C ALA A 74 -3.85 -23.25 0.16
N TRP A 75 -3.87 -23.62 -1.13
CA TRP A 75 -4.71 -22.95 -2.13
C TRP A 75 -6.20 -23.13 -1.88
N ARG A 76 -6.64 -24.29 -1.40
CA ARG A 76 -8.05 -24.51 -1.03
C ARG A 76 -8.42 -23.69 0.21
N GLU A 77 -7.59 -23.75 1.25
CA GLU A 77 -7.84 -22.99 2.48
C GLU A 77 -7.90 -21.47 2.21
N LEU A 78 -7.06 -20.96 1.30
CA LEU A 78 -7.13 -19.57 0.85
C LEU A 78 -8.45 -19.25 0.13
N ALA A 79 -8.94 -20.19 -0.71
CA ALA A 79 -10.21 -19.99 -1.40
C ALA A 79 -11.39 -20.02 -0.40
N ASP A 80 -11.35 -20.94 0.56
CA ASP A 80 -12.36 -21.06 1.61
C ASP A 80 -12.32 -19.87 2.58
N PHE A 81 -11.13 -19.32 2.85
CA PHE A 81 -10.97 -18.06 3.59
C PHE A 81 -11.71 -16.91 2.91
N VAL A 82 -11.55 -16.76 1.59
CA VAL A 82 -12.28 -15.74 0.84
C VAL A 82 -13.77 -15.99 0.87
N ASP A 83 -14.20 -17.23 0.65
CA ASP A 83 -15.63 -17.59 0.66
C ASP A 83 -16.32 -17.23 2.00
N ARG A 84 -15.59 -17.39 3.09
CA ARG A 84 -16.05 -17.04 4.47
C ARG A 84 -15.95 -15.55 4.82
N GLY A 85 -15.60 -14.66 3.89
CA GLY A 85 -15.59 -13.21 4.12
C GLY A 85 -14.20 -12.56 4.11
N GLY A 86 -13.14 -13.33 3.92
CA GLY A 86 -11.78 -12.78 3.81
C GLY A 86 -11.53 -11.97 2.54
N GLY A 87 -10.64 -10.98 2.62
CA GLY A 87 -10.19 -10.20 1.46
C GLY A 87 -9.01 -10.84 0.75
N LEU A 88 -8.96 -10.76 -0.58
CA LEU A 88 -7.80 -11.20 -1.37
C LEU A 88 -7.37 -10.11 -2.35
N LEU A 89 -6.12 -9.66 -2.25
CA LEU A 89 -5.48 -8.81 -3.26
C LEU A 89 -4.43 -9.61 -4.02
N VAL A 90 -4.53 -9.63 -5.35
CA VAL A 90 -3.50 -10.21 -6.22
C VAL A 90 -2.77 -9.09 -6.95
N LEU A 91 -1.47 -9.00 -6.72
CA LEU A 91 -0.60 -8.02 -7.39
C LEU A 91 -0.07 -8.59 -8.70
N GLY A 92 -0.09 -7.76 -9.72
CA GLY A 92 0.42 -8.10 -11.05
C GLY A 92 1.89 -8.48 -11.07
N GLY A 93 2.22 -9.43 -11.93
CA GLY A 93 3.58 -9.83 -12.16
C GLY A 93 3.69 -11.04 -13.09
N ARG A 94 4.92 -11.34 -13.46
CA ARG A 94 5.23 -12.38 -14.44
C ARG A 94 4.89 -13.79 -13.94
N HIS A 95 5.12 -14.04 -12.64
CA HIS A 95 4.88 -15.36 -12.05
C HIS A 95 3.40 -15.57 -11.74
N ALA A 96 2.70 -14.51 -11.30
CA ALA A 96 1.29 -14.59 -10.94
C ALA A 96 0.39 -14.86 -12.15
N TYR A 97 0.73 -14.31 -13.34
CA TYR A 97 -0.13 -14.31 -14.52
C TYR A 97 0.50 -15.01 -15.73
N GLY A 98 1.70 -15.55 -15.61
CA GLY A 98 2.35 -16.33 -16.67
C GLY A 98 1.76 -17.72 -16.86
N ALA A 99 2.43 -18.57 -17.65
CA ALA A 99 1.98 -19.93 -17.96
C ALA A 99 1.76 -20.78 -16.69
N GLU A 100 2.60 -20.60 -15.68
CA GLU A 100 2.51 -21.27 -14.37
C GLU A 100 1.83 -20.39 -13.31
N GLY A 101 0.98 -19.45 -13.76
CA GLY A 101 0.32 -18.50 -12.88
C GLY A 101 -0.84 -19.11 -12.10
N ILE A 102 -1.34 -18.32 -11.14
CA ILE A 102 -2.41 -18.73 -10.22
C ILE A 102 -3.74 -19.03 -10.92
N GLN A 103 -3.94 -18.54 -12.15
CA GLN A 103 -5.12 -18.89 -12.95
C GLN A 103 -5.17 -20.40 -13.31
N GLY A 104 -4.05 -21.11 -13.25
CA GLY A 104 -3.97 -22.56 -13.39
C GLY A 104 -4.47 -23.33 -12.17
N VAL A 105 -4.56 -22.68 -11.01
CA VAL A 105 -4.99 -23.27 -9.74
C VAL A 105 -6.50 -23.27 -9.65
N ALA A 106 -7.15 -24.42 -9.76
CA ALA A 106 -8.60 -24.54 -9.85
C ALA A 106 -9.39 -23.84 -8.73
N PRO A 107 -9.05 -23.95 -7.42
CA PRO A 107 -9.70 -23.21 -6.35
C PRO A 107 -9.59 -21.69 -6.53
N VAL A 108 -8.40 -21.19 -6.84
CA VAL A 108 -8.14 -19.74 -6.98
C VAL A 108 -8.75 -19.16 -8.24
N ARG A 109 -8.73 -19.89 -9.35
CA ARG A 109 -9.31 -19.45 -10.62
C ARG A 109 -10.76 -19.00 -10.53
N LYS A 110 -11.54 -19.61 -9.63
CA LYS A 110 -12.93 -19.23 -9.37
C LYS A 110 -13.07 -17.86 -8.71
N LEU A 111 -12.06 -17.44 -7.96
CA LEU A 111 -12.04 -16.18 -7.21
C LEU A 111 -11.71 -14.99 -8.10
N LEU A 112 -10.90 -15.21 -9.15
CA LEU A 112 -10.30 -14.13 -9.92
C LEU A 112 -11.34 -13.30 -10.68
N PRO A 113 -11.34 -11.95 -10.56
CA PRO A 113 -12.21 -11.07 -11.33
C PRO A 113 -11.84 -11.01 -12.80
N VAL A 114 -10.58 -11.28 -13.13
CA VAL A 114 -10.07 -11.29 -14.51
C VAL A 114 -9.28 -12.57 -14.71
N ARG A 115 -9.38 -13.13 -15.90
CA ARG A 115 -8.58 -14.27 -16.33
C ARG A 115 -7.42 -13.78 -17.20
N PRO A 116 -6.20 -13.69 -16.64
CA PRO A 116 -5.03 -13.45 -17.46
C PRO A 116 -4.80 -14.64 -18.38
N SER A 117 -4.48 -14.40 -19.65
CA SER A 117 -4.04 -15.48 -20.52
C SER A 117 -2.67 -16.00 -20.07
N GLY A 118 -2.52 -17.32 -19.96
CA GLY A 118 -1.24 -17.94 -19.64
C GLY A 118 -0.14 -17.69 -20.68
N SER A 119 -0.52 -17.40 -21.93
CA SER A 119 0.38 -16.94 -23.00
C SER A 119 0.59 -15.43 -23.00
N GLY A 120 -0.10 -14.70 -22.11
CA GLY A 120 0.03 -13.26 -21.97
C GLY A 120 1.41 -12.84 -21.44
N ARG A 121 1.67 -11.57 -21.56
CA ARG A 121 2.91 -10.95 -21.09
C ARG A 121 2.69 -9.55 -20.56
N MET A 122 3.63 -9.07 -19.78
CA MET A 122 3.70 -7.68 -19.40
C MET A 122 4.11 -6.85 -20.63
N HIS A 123 3.23 -5.97 -21.08
CA HIS A 123 3.51 -4.99 -22.11
C HIS A 123 4.07 -3.75 -21.47
N GLU A 124 5.25 -3.34 -21.89
CA GLU A 124 5.90 -2.11 -21.47
C GLU A 124 5.52 -0.95 -22.40
N GLY A 125 5.34 0.23 -21.84
CA GLY A 125 4.92 1.43 -22.54
C GLY A 125 4.24 2.42 -21.61
N ARG A 126 3.83 3.57 -22.13
CA ARG A 126 3.07 4.57 -21.37
C ARG A 126 1.58 4.39 -21.62
N PHE A 127 0.87 3.93 -20.61
CA PHE A 127 -0.56 3.67 -20.67
C PHE A 127 -1.31 4.65 -19.75
N PRO A 128 -2.30 5.41 -20.27
CA PRO A 128 -3.19 6.17 -19.41
C PRO A 128 -3.91 5.22 -18.43
N ALA A 129 -4.04 5.60 -17.18
CA ALA A 129 -4.87 4.91 -16.20
C ALA A 129 -6.15 5.72 -16.01
N LEU A 130 -7.28 5.15 -16.40
CA LEU A 130 -8.57 5.83 -16.45
C LEU A 130 -9.57 5.12 -15.53
N PHE A 131 -10.32 5.87 -14.77
CA PHE A 131 -11.46 5.31 -14.04
C PHE A 131 -12.60 5.03 -15.02
N THR A 132 -13.13 3.82 -14.96
CA THR A 132 -14.37 3.46 -15.66
C THR A 132 -15.59 4.12 -15.01
N ASP A 133 -16.76 4.03 -15.62
CA ASP A 133 -17.98 4.52 -14.95
C ASP A 133 -18.29 3.73 -13.68
N GLN A 134 -18.03 2.40 -13.69
CA GLN A 134 -18.08 1.56 -12.49
C GLN A 134 -17.06 2.04 -11.43
N GLY A 135 -15.83 2.39 -11.84
CA GLY A 135 -14.80 2.88 -10.95
C GLY A 135 -15.12 4.23 -10.33
N ARG A 136 -15.86 5.10 -11.02
CA ARG A 136 -16.33 6.39 -10.48
C ARG A 136 -17.44 6.23 -9.43
N ALA A 137 -18.20 5.15 -9.51
CA ALA A 137 -19.28 4.85 -8.57
C ALA A 137 -18.84 3.94 -7.41
N HIS A 138 -17.79 3.14 -7.60
CA HIS A 138 -17.41 2.07 -6.69
C HIS A 138 -16.72 2.57 -5.42
N ALA A 139 -17.06 2.03 -4.26
CA ALA A 139 -16.56 2.43 -2.95
C ALA A 139 -15.01 2.45 -2.83
N ALA A 140 -14.31 1.54 -3.53
CA ALA A 140 -12.85 1.50 -3.51
C ALA A 140 -12.17 2.67 -4.24
N THR A 141 -12.87 3.33 -5.19
CA THR A 141 -12.22 4.26 -6.13
C THR A 141 -12.97 5.56 -6.36
N ARG A 142 -14.24 5.69 -5.94
CA ARG A 142 -15.07 6.89 -6.20
C ARG A 142 -14.48 8.20 -5.67
N ASP A 143 -13.88 8.16 -4.47
CA ASP A 143 -13.31 9.38 -3.88
C ASP A 143 -11.98 9.74 -4.57
N LEU A 144 -11.21 8.73 -4.97
CA LEU A 144 -10.01 8.93 -5.80
C LEU A 144 -10.38 9.53 -7.16
N ALA A 145 -11.47 9.09 -7.76
CA ALA A 145 -11.94 9.60 -9.05
C ALA A 145 -12.41 11.07 -8.97
N LYS A 146 -12.95 11.49 -7.84
CA LYS A 146 -13.29 12.91 -7.58
C LYS A 146 -12.04 13.79 -7.44
N SER A 147 -10.95 13.23 -6.92
CA SER A 147 -9.72 13.97 -6.60
C SER A 147 -8.81 14.22 -7.81
N GLY A 148 -9.08 13.63 -8.96
CA GLY A 148 -8.34 13.88 -10.18
C GLY A 148 -7.94 12.66 -11.00
N ALA A 149 -7.08 12.88 -12.00
CA ALA A 149 -6.59 11.85 -12.89
C ALA A 149 -5.45 11.03 -12.26
N LEU A 150 -5.43 9.73 -12.54
CA LEU A 150 -4.33 8.85 -12.14
C LEU A 150 -3.11 9.11 -13.03
N PRO A 151 -1.89 8.99 -12.48
CA PRO A 151 -0.68 9.03 -13.30
C PRO A 151 -0.64 7.83 -14.28
N PRO A 152 0.06 7.94 -15.41
CA PRO A 152 0.16 6.85 -16.36
C PRO A 152 0.90 5.65 -15.76
N LEU A 153 0.58 4.47 -16.29
CA LEU A 153 1.29 3.23 -16.03
C LEU A 153 2.40 3.04 -17.07
N LEU A 154 3.44 2.31 -16.70
CA LEU A 154 4.53 1.96 -17.60
C LEU A 154 4.51 0.48 -18.01
N SER A 155 3.55 -0.28 -17.50
CA SER A 155 3.36 -1.68 -17.88
C SER A 155 1.95 -2.15 -17.57
N VAL A 156 1.41 -3.04 -18.40
CA VAL A 156 0.11 -3.68 -18.21
C VAL A 156 0.18 -5.12 -18.72
N TRP A 157 -0.43 -6.06 -18.00
CA TRP A 157 -0.53 -7.45 -18.41
C TRP A 157 -1.64 -7.64 -19.47
N ARG A 158 -1.32 -8.33 -20.56
CA ARG A 158 -2.24 -8.60 -21.67
C ARG A 158 -1.95 -9.95 -22.34
N PRO A 159 -2.94 -10.58 -22.96
CA PRO A 159 -4.37 -10.28 -22.95
C PRO A 159 -5.04 -10.72 -21.64
N THR A 160 -6.19 -10.12 -21.34
CA THR A 160 -6.98 -10.41 -20.14
C THR A 160 -8.47 -10.38 -20.48
N GLU A 161 -9.23 -11.23 -19.80
CA GLU A 161 -10.70 -11.31 -19.98
C GLU A 161 -11.38 -11.13 -18.63
N PRO A 162 -12.19 -10.09 -18.42
CA PRO A 162 -13.01 -9.95 -17.23
C PRO A 162 -14.01 -11.11 -17.13
N THR A 163 -14.24 -11.59 -15.91
CA THR A 163 -15.31 -12.58 -15.65
C THR A 163 -16.66 -11.88 -15.55
N GLY A 164 -17.75 -12.57 -15.81
CA GLY A 164 -19.09 -11.96 -15.82
C GLY A 164 -19.54 -11.33 -14.49
N ALA A 165 -18.89 -11.67 -13.37
CA ALA A 165 -19.15 -11.11 -12.06
C ALA A 165 -18.12 -10.03 -11.64
N ALA A 166 -17.25 -9.60 -12.54
CA ALA A 166 -16.19 -8.63 -12.26
C ALA A 166 -16.65 -7.20 -12.54
N SER A 167 -16.17 -6.28 -11.72
CA SER A 167 -16.23 -4.85 -11.99
C SER A 167 -14.81 -4.37 -12.32
N VAL A 168 -14.61 -3.83 -13.50
CA VAL A 168 -13.37 -3.16 -13.88
C VAL A 168 -13.45 -1.71 -13.40
N LEU A 169 -12.57 -1.33 -12.46
CA LEU A 169 -12.60 0.00 -11.84
C LEU A 169 -11.63 0.98 -12.48
N VAL A 170 -10.48 0.45 -12.94
CA VAL A 170 -9.46 1.23 -13.66
C VAL A 170 -9.06 0.42 -14.89
N GLU A 171 -8.96 1.11 -16.01
CA GLU A 171 -8.54 0.56 -17.29
C GLU A 171 -7.50 1.45 -17.97
N THR A 172 -6.87 0.94 -19.01
CA THR A 172 -6.02 1.74 -19.92
C THR A 172 -6.86 2.42 -20.99
N GLY A 173 -6.28 3.37 -21.72
CA GLY A 173 -6.99 4.08 -22.80
C GLY A 173 -7.54 3.19 -23.93
N ASP A 174 -7.11 1.95 -24.04
CA ASP A 174 -7.61 0.94 -24.99
C ASP A 174 -8.55 -0.10 -24.33
N GLY A 175 -9.01 0.16 -23.10
CA GLY A 175 -9.98 -0.68 -22.39
C GLY A 175 -9.37 -1.90 -21.69
N SER A 176 -8.04 -2.05 -21.65
CA SER A 176 -7.44 -3.17 -20.89
C SER A 176 -7.57 -2.95 -19.38
N PRO A 177 -8.07 -3.94 -18.62
CA PRO A 177 -8.21 -3.83 -17.17
C PRO A 177 -6.88 -3.58 -16.45
N VAL A 178 -6.89 -2.69 -15.47
CA VAL A 178 -5.77 -2.37 -14.56
C VAL A 178 -6.09 -2.75 -13.13
N LEU A 179 -7.26 -2.33 -12.64
CA LEU A 179 -7.83 -2.76 -11.38
C LEU A 179 -9.20 -3.36 -11.65
N ALA A 180 -9.35 -4.62 -11.32
CA ALA A 180 -10.63 -5.32 -11.37
C ALA A 180 -10.94 -5.94 -10.01
N VAL A 181 -12.21 -5.92 -9.64
CA VAL A 181 -12.71 -6.43 -8.37
C VAL A 181 -13.91 -7.32 -8.56
N ARG A 182 -14.17 -8.21 -7.59
CA ARG A 182 -15.42 -8.95 -7.50
C ARG A 182 -15.70 -9.37 -6.06
N ARG A 183 -16.95 -9.66 -5.77
CA ARG A 183 -17.36 -10.41 -4.58
C ARG A 183 -17.35 -11.90 -4.88
N TYR A 184 -16.93 -12.72 -3.92
CA TYR A 184 -16.98 -14.18 -4.00
C TYR A 184 -17.37 -14.75 -2.63
N GLY A 185 -18.47 -15.49 -2.56
CA GLY A 185 -19.09 -15.83 -1.27
C GLY A 185 -19.36 -14.57 -0.47
N GLN A 186 -18.89 -14.53 0.76
CA GLN A 186 -18.95 -13.36 1.63
C GLN A 186 -17.73 -12.43 1.47
N GLY A 187 -16.68 -12.86 0.76
CA GLY A 187 -15.43 -12.14 0.64
C GLY A 187 -15.29 -11.29 -0.62
N ARG A 188 -14.14 -10.66 -0.73
CA ARG A 188 -13.82 -9.70 -1.77
C ARG A 188 -12.46 -9.97 -2.38
N VAL A 189 -12.39 -9.87 -3.68
CA VAL A 189 -11.16 -10.09 -4.45
C VAL A 189 -10.86 -8.88 -5.31
N ALA A 190 -9.62 -8.41 -5.25
CA ALA A 190 -9.08 -7.38 -6.14
C ALA A 190 -7.86 -7.91 -6.89
N MET A 191 -7.75 -7.53 -8.15
CA MET A 191 -6.58 -7.82 -8.98
C MET A 191 -6.01 -6.55 -9.58
N LEU A 192 -4.70 -6.40 -9.47
CA LEU A 192 -3.91 -5.37 -10.16
C LEU A 192 -3.12 -5.99 -11.31
N LEU A 193 -3.35 -5.52 -12.52
CA LEU A 193 -2.78 -6.05 -13.76
C LEU A 193 -1.59 -5.21 -14.28
N SER A 194 -0.97 -4.47 -13.38
CA SER A 194 0.25 -3.70 -13.62
C SER A 194 1.27 -3.94 -12.51
N ASN A 195 2.54 -3.94 -12.86
CA ASN A 195 3.67 -3.98 -11.91
C ASN A 195 4.43 -2.65 -11.84
N SER A 196 3.86 -1.57 -12.37
CA SER A 196 4.53 -0.27 -12.44
C SER A 196 3.90 0.81 -11.56
N MET A 197 2.81 0.52 -10.85
CA MET A 197 2.07 1.50 -10.04
C MET A 197 2.93 2.10 -8.91
N TRP A 198 3.90 1.37 -8.37
CA TRP A 198 4.83 1.89 -7.37
C TRP A 198 5.59 3.15 -7.83
N ARG A 199 5.72 3.36 -9.14
CA ARG A 199 6.35 4.55 -9.73
C ARG A 199 5.54 5.81 -9.47
N TRP A 200 4.23 5.71 -9.23
CA TRP A 200 3.39 6.84 -8.83
C TRP A 200 3.88 7.46 -7.52
N ARG A 201 4.48 6.64 -6.64
CA ARG A 201 5.04 7.12 -5.38
C ARG A 201 6.30 7.97 -5.58
N LEU A 202 7.06 7.75 -6.63
CA LEU A 202 8.31 8.45 -6.93
C LEU A 202 8.13 9.58 -7.95
N GLY A 203 7.29 9.38 -8.95
CA GLY A 203 7.18 10.25 -10.12
C GLY A 203 5.98 11.19 -10.12
N SER A 204 5.08 11.09 -9.15
CA SER A 204 3.89 11.94 -9.06
C SER A 204 3.95 12.87 -7.87
N SER A 205 3.76 14.16 -8.13
CA SER A 205 3.50 15.18 -7.11
C SER A 205 2.01 15.26 -6.72
N ALA A 206 1.15 14.41 -7.34
CA ALA A 206 -0.27 14.42 -7.03
C ALA A 206 -0.51 13.95 -5.59
N ILE A 207 -1.19 14.80 -4.84
CA ILE A 207 -1.60 14.57 -3.46
C ILE A 207 -3.11 14.40 -3.45
N ILE A 208 -3.58 13.32 -2.86
CA ILE A 208 -4.99 13.01 -2.64
C ILE A 208 -5.19 12.83 -1.13
N GLU A 209 -6.07 13.60 -0.53
CA GLU A 209 -6.34 13.56 0.92
C GLU A 209 -5.07 13.70 1.77
N GLY A 210 -4.16 14.61 1.39
CA GLY A 210 -2.88 14.80 2.10
C GLY A 210 -1.84 13.69 1.90
N ARG A 211 -2.15 12.67 1.10
CA ARG A 211 -1.26 11.52 0.82
C ARG A 211 -0.85 11.50 -0.65
N ASN A 212 0.29 10.88 -0.93
CA ASN A 212 0.66 10.59 -2.31
C ASN A 212 -0.39 9.69 -2.98
N VAL A 213 -0.68 9.92 -4.25
CA VAL A 213 -1.69 9.19 -5.03
C VAL A 213 -1.56 7.65 -4.93
N TYR A 214 -0.35 7.13 -4.91
CA TYR A 214 -0.12 5.69 -4.73
C TYR A 214 -0.55 5.19 -3.35
N ASP A 215 -0.16 5.91 -2.31
CA ASP A 215 -0.48 5.54 -0.92
C ASP A 215 -2.00 5.61 -0.70
N ALA A 216 -2.66 6.67 -1.20
CA ALA A 216 -4.12 6.80 -1.15
C ALA A 216 -4.83 5.68 -1.91
N PHE A 217 -4.39 5.37 -3.13
CA PHE A 217 -4.95 4.31 -3.96
C PHE A 217 -4.84 2.94 -3.29
N MET A 218 -3.65 2.57 -2.84
CA MET A 218 -3.43 1.25 -2.23
C MET A 218 -4.16 1.09 -0.90
N SER A 219 -4.21 2.14 -0.09
CA SER A 219 -4.98 2.13 1.16
C SER A 219 -6.48 1.94 0.88
N ARG A 220 -7.07 2.67 -0.08
CA ARG A 220 -8.49 2.53 -0.43
C ARG A 220 -8.84 1.14 -0.93
N VAL A 221 -8.00 0.55 -1.80
CA VAL A 221 -8.19 -0.83 -2.28
C VAL A 221 -8.08 -1.82 -1.12
N ALA A 222 -7.09 -1.65 -0.23
CA ALA A 222 -6.92 -2.52 0.92
C ALA A 222 -8.11 -2.43 1.90
N PHE A 223 -8.59 -1.22 2.20
CA PHE A 223 -9.76 -1.03 3.05
C PHE A 223 -11.03 -1.63 2.45
N TRP A 224 -11.20 -1.53 1.13
CA TRP A 224 -12.35 -2.17 0.48
C TRP A 224 -12.33 -3.69 0.60
N LEU A 225 -11.15 -4.30 0.66
CA LEU A 225 -11.02 -5.76 0.85
C LEU A 225 -11.42 -6.23 2.24
N LEU A 226 -11.36 -5.36 3.23
CA LEU A 226 -11.79 -5.72 4.57
C LEU A 226 -13.31 -5.97 4.57
N PRO A 227 -13.82 -6.87 5.43
CA PRO A 227 -15.26 -7.07 5.59
C PRO A 227 -15.94 -5.71 5.76
N SER A 228 -17.00 -5.46 4.98
CA SER A 228 -17.75 -4.22 5.17
C SER A 228 -18.44 -4.24 6.51
N ARG A 229 -18.60 -3.05 7.07
CA ARG A 229 -19.32 -2.84 8.32
C ARG A 229 -20.76 -3.31 8.28
N ASP A 230 -21.38 -3.37 7.10
CA ASP A 230 -22.72 -3.95 6.91
C ASP A 230 -22.74 -5.47 7.13
N GLU A 231 -21.59 -6.14 6.95
CA GLU A 231 -21.41 -7.56 7.28
C GLU A 231 -20.86 -7.75 8.70
N ALA A 232 -20.24 -6.72 9.29
CA ALA A 232 -19.95 -6.60 10.71
C ALA A 232 -21.21 -6.28 11.55
N SER A 233 -22.36 -6.11 10.92
CA SER A 233 -23.70 -6.08 11.52
C SER A 233 -24.19 -7.47 11.93
N ALA A 234 -23.30 -8.42 12.21
CA ALA A 234 -23.65 -9.52 13.10
C ALA A 234 -24.06 -8.91 14.45
N PRO A 235 -25.16 -9.36 15.05
CA PRO A 235 -25.77 -8.73 16.22
C PRO A 235 -24.87 -8.57 17.46
N ASP A 236 -23.59 -8.88 17.35
CA ASP A 236 -22.64 -8.96 18.47
C ASP A 236 -21.35 -8.15 18.27
N THR A 237 -21.25 -7.30 17.23
CA THR A 237 -20.01 -6.54 16.95
C THR A 237 -20.07 -5.10 17.45
N LEU A 238 -19.11 -4.74 18.30
CA LEU A 238 -18.82 -3.36 18.70
C LEU A 238 -17.66 -2.83 17.84
N GLN A 239 -17.78 -1.64 17.24
CA GLN A 239 -16.73 -1.08 16.42
C GLN A 239 -16.57 0.44 16.58
N VAL A 240 -15.34 0.86 16.96
CA VAL A 240 -14.95 2.27 17.02
C VAL A 240 -14.55 2.75 15.62
N LEU A 241 -15.01 3.92 15.26
CA LEU A 241 -14.89 4.52 13.94
C LEU A 241 -14.34 5.93 14.02
N THR A 242 -13.46 6.31 13.10
CA THR A 242 -13.09 7.71 12.85
C THR A 242 -12.71 7.90 11.39
N ARG A 243 -12.91 9.10 10.87
CA ARG A 243 -12.46 9.47 9.52
C ARG A 243 -10.94 9.66 9.47
N GLN A 244 -10.36 10.13 10.57
CA GLN A 244 -8.96 10.56 10.65
C GLN A 244 -8.16 9.57 11.48
N THR A 245 -7.02 9.13 10.96
CA THR A 245 -6.01 8.37 11.72
C THR A 245 -4.93 9.28 12.29
N GLU A 246 -4.93 10.55 11.88
CA GLU A 246 -4.04 11.61 12.30
C GLU A 246 -4.84 12.91 12.51
N ALA A 247 -4.58 13.63 13.59
CA ALA A 247 -5.19 14.91 13.90
C ALA A 247 -4.15 15.88 14.48
N ASP A 248 -4.36 17.16 14.34
CA ASP A 248 -3.53 18.15 15.02
C ASP A 248 -3.94 18.27 16.52
N VAL A 249 -2.97 18.60 17.37
CA VAL A 249 -3.25 18.89 18.78
C VAL A 249 -4.22 20.07 18.86
N GLY A 250 -5.34 19.88 19.57
CA GLY A 250 -6.43 20.85 19.68
C GLY A 250 -7.48 20.76 18.57
N GLU A 251 -7.34 19.83 17.63
CA GLU A 251 -8.35 19.55 16.60
C GLU A 251 -9.42 18.61 17.16
N SER A 252 -10.69 18.96 16.95
CA SER A 252 -11.80 18.09 17.38
C SER A 252 -11.95 16.89 16.44
N VAL A 253 -11.87 15.69 17.01
CA VAL A 253 -11.96 14.42 16.30
C VAL A 253 -13.29 13.74 16.60
N ALA A 254 -14.06 13.44 15.56
CA ALA A 254 -15.27 12.66 15.66
C ALA A 254 -14.95 11.16 15.80
N VAL A 255 -15.53 10.54 16.81
CA VAL A 255 -15.43 9.10 17.10
C VAL A 255 -16.82 8.49 17.08
N GLY A 256 -17.08 7.62 16.12
CA GLY A 256 -18.32 6.88 16.02
C GLY A 256 -18.20 5.51 16.68
N LEU A 257 -19.32 5.01 17.20
CA LEU A 257 -19.47 3.67 17.72
C LEU A 257 -20.61 2.96 17.01
N ALA A 258 -20.28 1.95 16.20
CA ALA A 258 -21.25 1.08 15.58
C ALA A 258 -21.46 -0.16 16.45
N THR A 259 -22.71 -0.45 16.80
CA THR A 259 -23.08 -1.46 17.80
C THR A 259 -23.63 -2.76 17.22
N GLY A 260 -23.74 -2.86 15.89
CA GLY A 260 -24.22 -4.07 15.19
C GLY A 260 -25.71 -4.41 15.39
N THR A 261 -26.32 -3.93 16.44
CA THR A 261 -27.77 -4.01 16.67
C THR A 261 -28.39 -2.67 16.26
N ALA A 262 -29.06 -2.64 15.13
CA ALA A 262 -29.85 -1.49 14.67
C ALA A 262 -31.12 -1.29 15.52
N SER A 263 -31.01 -1.37 16.84
CA SER A 263 -32.10 -1.09 17.76
C SER A 263 -32.01 0.38 18.16
N ALA A 264 -33.09 1.11 17.97
CA ALA A 264 -33.24 2.49 18.46
C ALA A 264 -33.16 2.60 20.00
N ASP A 265 -33.02 1.47 20.69
CA ASP A 265 -32.93 1.33 22.14
C ASP A 265 -31.47 1.20 22.66
N ASP A 266 -30.45 1.17 21.81
CA ASP A 266 -29.06 1.21 22.28
C ASP A 266 -28.80 2.57 22.95
N GLN A 267 -28.88 2.58 24.29
CA GLN A 267 -28.65 3.77 25.08
C GLN A 267 -27.12 4.02 25.16
N ALA A 268 -26.72 5.27 25.08
CA ALA A 268 -25.31 5.67 25.24
C ALA A 268 -24.71 5.15 26.57
N ALA A 269 -25.55 4.87 27.56
CA ALA A 269 -25.18 4.31 28.87
C ALA A 269 -24.72 2.84 28.80
N ASP A 270 -25.01 2.10 27.74
CA ASP A 270 -24.59 0.71 27.57
C ASP A 270 -23.16 0.55 27.07
N PHE A 271 -22.53 1.68 26.74
CA PHE A 271 -21.19 1.69 26.18
C PHE A 271 -20.33 2.78 26.80
N GLU A 272 -19.06 2.47 27.02
CA GLU A 272 -18.06 3.41 27.47
C GLU A 272 -16.95 3.55 26.41
N VAL A 273 -16.63 4.79 26.04
CA VAL A 273 -15.51 5.08 25.14
C VAL A 273 -14.50 5.93 25.87
N ARG A 274 -13.24 5.47 25.90
CA ARG A 274 -12.13 6.14 26.54
C ARG A 274 -10.98 6.32 25.54
N ALA A 275 -10.35 7.48 25.58
CA ALA A 275 -9.10 7.73 24.89
C ALA A 275 -7.95 7.74 25.89
N TYR A 276 -6.94 6.93 25.67
CA TYR A 276 -5.70 6.90 26.43
C TYR A 276 -4.66 7.74 25.71
N ALA A 277 -4.21 8.80 26.37
CA ALA A 277 -3.19 9.68 25.85
C ALA A 277 -1.78 9.04 25.93
N PRO A 278 -0.77 9.59 25.22
CA PRO A 278 0.61 9.10 25.27
C PRO A 278 1.24 9.14 26.68
N ASP A 279 0.70 9.98 27.58
CA ASP A 279 1.10 10.12 28.99
C ASP A 279 0.23 9.28 29.94
N GLU A 280 -0.48 8.29 29.41
CA GLU A 280 -1.38 7.36 30.11
C GLU A 280 -2.61 8.02 30.76
N ARG A 281 -2.90 9.29 30.48
CA ARG A 281 -4.14 9.90 30.95
C ARG A 281 -5.34 9.32 30.21
N GLU A 282 -6.38 9.05 30.98
CA GLU A 282 -7.67 8.63 30.42
C GLU A 282 -8.57 9.86 30.18
N LEU A 283 -9.16 9.90 29.00
CA LEU A 283 -10.14 10.90 28.59
C LEU A 283 -11.43 10.17 28.21
N GLY A 284 -12.48 10.36 28.99
CA GLY A 284 -13.81 9.84 28.66
C GLY A 284 -14.38 10.59 27.46
N ILE A 285 -14.92 9.86 26.48
CA ILE A 285 -15.58 10.44 25.32
C ILE A 285 -17.09 10.26 25.52
N PRO A 286 -17.84 11.36 25.79
CA PRO A 286 -19.28 11.29 25.91
C PRO A 286 -19.91 10.94 24.58
N LEU A 287 -20.83 9.96 24.60
CA LEU A 287 -21.51 9.48 23.41
C LEU A 287 -22.95 10.03 23.35
N SER A 288 -23.40 10.28 22.14
CA SER A 288 -24.80 10.63 21.84
C SER A 288 -25.30 9.81 20.64
N PRO A 289 -26.60 9.43 20.63
CA PRO A 289 -27.17 8.76 19.45
C PRO A 289 -27.08 9.62 18.20
N ALA A 290 -26.63 9.05 17.10
CA ALA A 290 -26.47 9.74 15.82
C ALA A 290 -26.56 8.78 14.63
N GLN A 291 -26.76 9.36 13.46
CA GLN A 291 -26.52 8.67 12.19
C GLN A 291 -25.03 8.82 11.85
N LEU A 292 -24.29 7.75 11.98
CA LEU A 292 -22.85 7.71 11.66
C LEU A 292 -22.68 7.74 10.15
N GLY A 293 -22.06 8.80 9.66
CA GLY A 293 -21.89 9.03 8.22
C GLY A 293 -20.47 9.47 7.87
N GLU A 294 -20.38 10.46 7.01
CA GLU A 294 -19.12 10.95 6.46
C GLU A 294 -18.15 11.48 7.53
N GLU A 295 -18.67 11.97 8.65
CA GLU A 295 -17.87 12.48 9.79
C GLU A 295 -16.96 11.41 10.40
N VAL A 296 -17.39 10.15 10.37
CA VAL A 296 -16.61 9.01 10.88
C VAL A 296 -16.07 8.11 9.76
N GLY A 297 -16.10 8.60 8.52
CA GLY A 297 -15.54 7.93 7.34
C GLY A 297 -16.45 6.86 6.73
N LEU A 298 -17.76 6.91 7.00
CA LEU A 298 -18.75 6.04 6.38
C LEU A 298 -19.33 6.69 5.13
N SER A 299 -19.56 5.86 4.11
CA SER A 299 -20.15 6.29 2.85
C SER A 299 -21.68 6.35 2.88
N GLU A 300 -22.28 5.53 3.73
CA GLU A 300 -23.71 5.45 3.99
C GLU A 300 -23.95 5.70 5.48
N ALA A 301 -25.02 6.40 5.80
CA ALA A 301 -25.36 6.66 7.17
C ALA A 301 -25.92 5.38 7.82
N ILE A 302 -25.36 5.01 8.96
CA ILE A 302 -25.87 3.90 9.78
C ILE A 302 -26.22 4.43 11.17
N PRO A 303 -27.23 3.87 11.86
CA PRO A 303 -27.50 4.22 13.25
C PRO A 303 -26.31 3.81 14.15
N GLY A 304 -26.02 4.63 15.16
CA GLY A 304 -24.95 4.38 16.12
C GLY A 304 -24.80 5.50 17.12
N LEU A 305 -23.67 5.56 17.78
CA LEU A 305 -23.33 6.60 18.75
C LEU A 305 -22.14 7.41 18.27
N ILE A 306 -22.16 8.72 18.51
CA ILE A 306 -21.05 9.61 18.16
C ILE A 306 -20.57 10.38 19.39
N GLY A 307 -19.26 10.54 19.50
CA GLY A 307 -18.61 11.41 20.47
C GLY A 307 -17.51 12.21 19.82
N HIS A 308 -17.06 13.26 20.50
CA HIS A 308 -15.96 14.08 20.04
C HIS A 308 -14.93 14.20 21.14
N PHE A 309 -13.65 14.19 20.77
CA PHE A 309 -12.58 14.49 21.70
C PHE A 309 -11.49 15.32 21.03
N GLU A 310 -10.73 16.04 21.84
CA GLU A 310 -9.63 16.88 21.38
C GLU A 310 -8.32 16.35 21.97
N PRO A 311 -7.35 15.91 21.15
CA PRO A 311 -6.05 15.52 21.64
C PRO A 311 -5.27 16.74 22.13
N HIS A 312 -4.82 16.73 23.39
CA HIS A 312 -4.09 17.85 23.99
C HIS A 312 -2.57 17.71 23.99
N THR A 313 -2.08 16.47 23.76
CA THR A 313 -0.64 16.16 23.74
C THR A 313 -0.27 15.49 22.43
N ARG A 314 0.96 15.74 21.97
CA ARG A 314 1.50 15.05 20.79
C ARG A 314 1.80 13.59 21.11
N GLY A 315 1.40 12.69 20.24
CA GLY A 315 1.72 11.27 20.35
C GLY A 315 0.56 10.38 19.94
N GLU A 316 0.67 9.10 20.24
CA GLU A 316 -0.33 8.10 19.89
C GLU A 316 -1.40 8.01 20.96
N TYR A 317 -2.65 8.21 20.57
CA TYR A 317 -3.83 7.97 21.38
C TYR A 317 -4.43 6.62 21.05
N ARG A 318 -4.78 5.86 22.09
CA ARG A 318 -5.52 4.61 21.97
C ARG A 318 -6.95 4.84 22.45
N ILE A 319 -7.90 4.69 21.53
CA ILE A 319 -9.32 4.88 21.80
C ILE A 319 -9.95 3.49 21.96
N GLU A 320 -10.49 3.22 23.12
CA GLU A 320 -11.14 1.94 23.44
C GLU A 320 -12.63 2.15 23.67
N ALA A 321 -13.44 1.29 23.08
CA ALA A 321 -14.85 1.14 23.40
C ALA A 321 -15.09 -0.20 24.08
N THR A 322 -15.88 -0.18 25.14
CA THR A 322 -16.26 -1.38 25.88
C THR A 322 -17.76 -1.33 26.14
N SER A 323 -18.45 -2.47 25.98
CA SER A 323 -19.84 -2.61 26.38
C SER A 323 -19.94 -2.74 27.91
N ALA A 324 -21.09 -2.36 28.51
CA ALA A 324 -21.31 -2.41 29.95
C ALA A 324 -21.12 -3.80 30.55
N ASP A 325 -21.40 -4.86 29.76
CA ASP A 325 -21.18 -6.25 30.15
C ASP A 325 -19.70 -6.71 30.05
N GLY A 326 -18.83 -5.84 29.51
CA GLY A 326 -17.41 -6.13 29.29
C GLY A 326 -17.09 -7.18 28.22
N GLN A 327 -18.12 -7.75 27.56
CA GLN A 327 -17.95 -8.84 26.61
C GLN A 327 -17.48 -8.35 25.23
N ARG A 328 -17.87 -7.13 24.87
CA ARG A 328 -17.54 -6.53 23.57
C ARG A 328 -16.52 -5.42 23.77
N ARG A 329 -15.43 -5.46 23.01
CA ARG A 329 -14.36 -4.45 23.04
C ARG A 329 -13.88 -4.13 21.64
N SER A 330 -13.60 -2.86 21.38
CA SER A 330 -13.01 -2.38 20.14
C SER A 330 -11.96 -1.35 20.44
N GLU A 331 -10.87 -1.35 19.68
CA GLU A 331 -9.75 -0.43 19.84
C GLU A 331 -9.44 0.29 18.50
N LEU A 332 -9.06 1.55 18.59
CA LEU A 332 -8.61 2.36 17.47
C LEU A 332 -7.43 3.21 17.92
N ARG A 333 -6.47 3.44 17.01
CA ARG A 333 -5.30 4.28 17.28
C ARG A 333 -5.32 5.54 16.42
N LEU A 334 -5.02 6.68 17.04
CA LEU A 334 -4.96 7.99 16.45
C LEU A 334 -3.61 8.65 16.76
N LEU A 335 -2.95 9.24 15.78
CA LEU A 335 -1.72 10.01 15.98
C LEU A 335 -2.05 11.50 16.09
N ALA A 336 -1.83 12.09 17.26
CA ALA A 336 -1.88 13.52 17.45
C ALA A 336 -0.53 14.16 17.08
N LYS A 337 -0.54 15.11 16.16
CA LYS A 337 0.62 15.87 15.68
C LYS A 337 0.60 17.30 16.21
N SER A 338 1.77 17.92 16.38
CA SER A 338 1.79 19.36 16.56
C SER A 338 1.39 20.03 15.25
N PRO A 339 0.52 21.07 15.29
CA PRO A 339 0.17 21.79 14.10
C PRO A 339 1.44 22.34 13.43
N SER A 340 1.59 22.06 12.13
CA SER A 340 2.73 22.55 11.38
C SER A 340 2.58 24.06 11.19
N ARG A 341 3.54 24.83 11.68
CA ARG A 341 3.58 26.28 11.43
C ARG A 341 3.67 26.62 9.95
N GLU A 342 4.13 25.69 9.14
CA GLU A 342 4.23 25.83 7.68
C GLU A 342 2.86 25.79 6.98
N GLN A 343 1.83 25.22 7.61
CA GLN A 343 0.48 25.13 7.03
C GLN A 343 -0.41 26.34 7.36
N THR A 344 -0.01 27.20 8.26
CA THR A 344 -0.84 28.33 8.73
C THR A 344 -0.85 29.53 7.79
N GLY A 345 -0.30 29.44 6.57
CA GLY A 345 -0.31 30.55 5.60
C GLY A 345 0.42 31.82 6.07
N ALA A 346 1.32 31.68 7.03
CA ALA A 346 2.16 32.79 7.47
C ALA A 346 2.94 33.35 6.28
N PRO A 347 2.95 34.65 6.07
CA PRO A 347 3.70 35.24 4.97
C PRO A 347 5.18 34.91 5.10
N ILE A 348 5.80 34.60 3.97
CA ILE A 348 7.23 34.25 3.91
C ILE A 348 8.04 35.38 4.55
N ASP A 349 8.81 35.07 5.58
CA ASP A 349 9.76 35.99 6.21
C ASP A 349 10.97 36.16 5.30
N ARG A 350 10.90 37.17 4.43
CA ARG A 350 11.94 37.45 3.45
C ARG A 350 13.23 38.01 4.09
N GLU A 351 13.12 38.64 5.26
CA GLU A 351 14.27 39.17 5.98
C GLU A 351 15.08 38.03 6.61
N TYR A 352 14.38 37.10 7.24
CA TYR A 352 15.01 35.87 7.76
C TYR A 352 15.70 35.07 6.67
N LEU A 353 15.04 34.84 5.51
CA LEU A 353 15.63 34.13 4.40
C LEU A 353 16.85 34.83 3.79
N ARG A 354 16.85 36.18 3.79
CA ARG A 354 18.03 36.96 3.34
C ARG A 354 19.19 36.80 4.32
N ALA A 355 18.93 36.94 5.61
CA ALA A 355 19.95 36.78 6.64
C ALA A 355 20.53 35.36 6.63
N LEU A 356 19.70 34.34 6.43
CA LEU A 356 20.12 32.95 6.32
C LEU A 356 21.01 32.71 5.10
N ALA A 357 20.64 33.29 3.95
CA ALA A 357 21.43 33.19 2.72
C ALA A 357 22.80 33.88 2.87
N GLU A 358 22.83 35.07 3.46
CA GLU A 358 24.07 35.82 3.74
C GLU A 358 24.98 35.10 4.72
N ALA A 359 24.42 34.51 5.80
CA ALA A 359 25.16 33.69 6.74
C ALA A 359 25.78 32.44 6.11
N GLY A 360 25.14 31.89 5.07
CA GLY A 360 25.64 30.76 4.28
C GLY A 360 26.59 31.15 3.15
N GLY A 361 26.97 32.46 3.02
CA GLY A 361 27.82 32.95 1.92
C GLY A 361 27.09 33.03 0.57
N GLY A 362 25.76 32.94 0.57
CA GLY A 362 24.89 33.01 -0.62
C GLY A 362 24.12 34.34 -0.71
N ALA A 363 23.14 34.40 -1.60
CA ALA A 363 22.26 35.54 -1.75
C ALA A 363 20.78 35.09 -1.91
N PHE A 364 19.87 35.74 -1.20
CA PHE A 364 18.44 35.53 -1.39
C PHE A 364 17.98 36.25 -2.66
N VAL A 365 17.41 35.50 -3.59
CA VAL A 365 16.84 36.04 -4.83
C VAL A 365 15.34 35.67 -4.92
N PRO A 366 14.43 36.65 -5.05
CA PRO A 366 13.02 36.38 -5.27
C PRO A 366 12.78 35.59 -6.58
N LEU A 367 11.73 34.78 -6.60
CA LEU A 367 11.44 33.87 -7.73
C LEU A 367 11.23 34.62 -9.06
N ASP A 368 10.73 35.83 -9.05
CA ASP A 368 10.56 36.71 -10.22
C ASP A 368 11.90 37.12 -10.85
N ARG A 369 13.00 37.02 -10.10
CA ARG A 369 14.38 37.39 -10.53
C ARG A 369 15.30 36.16 -10.56
N TRP A 370 14.81 34.96 -10.65
CA TRP A 370 15.62 33.74 -10.62
C TRP A 370 16.73 33.70 -11.68
N ARG A 371 16.51 34.30 -12.84
CA ARG A 371 17.52 34.36 -13.91
C ARG A 371 18.77 35.13 -13.48
N THR A 372 18.62 36.19 -12.68
CA THR A 372 19.80 36.96 -12.17
C THR A 372 20.59 36.18 -11.11
N ALA A 373 19.98 35.16 -10.52
CA ALA A 373 20.69 34.23 -9.63
C ALA A 373 21.63 33.31 -10.41
N LEU A 374 21.20 32.86 -11.58
CA LEU A 374 22.02 31.98 -12.44
C LEU A 374 23.28 32.70 -12.94
N ASP A 375 23.18 33.99 -13.26
CA ASP A 375 24.32 34.78 -13.73
C ASP A 375 25.39 34.97 -12.62
N LYS A 376 25.01 34.82 -11.35
CA LYS A 376 25.91 34.93 -10.19
C LYS A 376 26.49 33.59 -9.74
N PHE A 377 26.00 32.48 -10.26
CA PHE A 377 26.62 31.18 -10.07
C PHE A 377 27.91 31.12 -10.92
N SER A 378 29.00 31.60 -10.36
CA SER A 378 30.30 31.18 -10.86
C SER A 378 30.49 29.73 -10.51
N ALA A 379 30.28 28.85 -11.47
CA ALA A 379 30.68 27.47 -11.34
C ALA A 379 32.22 27.42 -11.29
N GLU A 380 32.81 27.63 -10.11
CA GLU A 380 34.11 27.05 -9.85
C GLU A 380 33.88 25.54 -9.94
N GLY A 381 34.34 24.98 -11.06
CA GLY A 381 34.10 23.61 -11.41
C GLY A 381 34.63 22.69 -10.31
N THR A 382 33.71 22.18 -9.49
CA THR A 382 34.04 21.06 -8.64
C THR A 382 34.40 19.92 -9.57
N GLN A 383 35.67 19.56 -9.63
CA GLN A 383 36.12 18.38 -10.37
C GLN A 383 35.48 17.16 -9.68
N ILE A 384 34.35 16.71 -10.23
CA ILE A 384 33.75 15.45 -9.83
C ILE A 384 34.60 14.35 -10.45
N THR A 385 35.53 13.79 -9.67
CA THR A 385 36.29 12.62 -10.08
C THR A 385 35.36 11.43 -10.07
N THR A 386 34.77 11.12 -11.22
CA THR A 386 34.01 9.87 -11.41
C THR A 386 35.02 8.74 -11.63
N ALA A 387 35.20 7.91 -10.60
CA ALA A 387 35.94 6.66 -10.75
C ALA A 387 35.10 5.70 -11.62
N ARG A 388 35.53 5.53 -12.88
CA ARG A 388 34.95 4.54 -13.78
C ARG A 388 35.64 3.19 -13.53
N HIS A 389 34.98 2.28 -12.84
CA HIS A 389 35.43 0.89 -12.74
C HIS A 389 35.25 0.20 -14.09
N VAL A 390 36.36 -0.01 -14.78
CA VAL A 390 36.36 -0.84 -16.00
C VAL A 390 36.82 -2.24 -15.59
N PRO A 391 35.93 -3.27 -15.68
CA PRO A 391 36.31 -4.63 -15.38
C PRO A 391 37.27 -5.14 -16.45
N LEU A 392 38.56 -5.26 -16.10
CA LEU A 392 39.61 -5.64 -17.04
C LEU A 392 39.38 -7.05 -17.64
N TRP A 393 38.77 -7.97 -16.88
CA TRP A 393 38.50 -9.34 -17.34
C TRP A 393 37.38 -9.47 -18.38
N THR A 394 36.56 -8.45 -18.61
CA THR A 394 35.58 -8.44 -19.70
C THR A 394 36.16 -7.98 -21.02
N SER A 395 37.42 -7.57 -21.01
CA SER A 395 38.12 -7.13 -22.24
C SER A 395 38.44 -8.34 -23.12
N PRO A 396 38.11 -8.33 -24.43
CA PRO A 396 38.39 -9.42 -25.34
C PRO A 396 39.94 -9.64 -25.52
N TRP A 397 40.75 -8.67 -25.15
CA TRP A 397 42.19 -8.79 -25.18
C TRP A 397 42.77 -9.82 -24.21
N TRP A 398 42.10 -10.07 -23.06
CA TRP A 398 42.51 -11.11 -22.14
C TRP A 398 42.29 -12.49 -22.72
N LEU A 399 41.19 -12.68 -23.45
CA LEU A 399 40.93 -13.94 -24.16
C LEU A 399 41.99 -14.14 -25.29
N ALA A 400 42.28 -13.10 -26.05
CA ALA A 400 43.31 -13.16 -27.09
C ALA A 400 44.69 -13.50 -26.49
N LEU A 401 45.06 -12.91 -25.34
CA LEU A 401 46.31 -13.19 -24.65
C LEU A 401 46.38 -14.67 -24.17
N LEU A 402 45.30 -15.19 -23.60
CA LEU A 402 45.22 -16.58 -23.19
C LEU A 402 45.38 -17.54 -24.37
N ILE A 403 44.69 -17.28 -25.46
CA ILE A 403 44.82 -18.10 -26.69
C ILE A 403 46.25 -18.06 -27.20
N LEU A 404 46.86 -16.88 -27.22
CA LEU A 404 48.29 -16.73 -27.63
C LEU A 404 49.19 -17.54 -26.73
N LEU A 405 49.05 -17.46 -25.41
CA LEU A 405 49.90 -18.20 -24.47
C LEU A 405 49.74 -19.71 -24.64
N PHE A 406 48.52 -20.22 -24.80
CA PHE A 406 48.32 -21.67 -25.06
C PHE A 406 48.86 -22.09 -26.42
N THR A 407 48.79 -21.22 -27.44
CA THR A 407 49.32 -21.51 -28.76
C THR A 407 50.87 -21.58 -28.73
N VAL A 408 51.50 -20.66 -28.01
CA VAL A 408 52.97 -20.65 -27.82
C VAL A 408 53.41 -21.86 -27.02
N GLU A 409 52.71 -22.20 -25.93
CA GLU A 409 52.99 -23.40 -25.11
C GLU A 409 52.87 -24.67 -25.93
N TRP A 410 51.76 -24.83 -26.70
CA TRP A 410 51.55 -25.98 -27.59
C TRP A 410 52.63 -26.06 -28.64
N TRP A 411 53.01 -24.96 -29.31
CA TRP A 411 54.10 -24.92 -30.29
C TRP A 411 55.42 -25.28 -29.67
N TRP A 412 55.72 -24.81 -28.47
CA TRP A 412 56.97 -25.12 -27.75
C TRP A 412 57.03 -26.61 -27.35
N ARG A 413 55.97 -27.15 -26.78
CA ARG A 413 55.90 -28.58 -26.46
C ARG A 413 56.08 -29.44 -27.70
N ARG A 414 55.46 -29.10 -28.79
CA ARG A 414 55.58 -29.78 -30.08
C ARG A 414 57.01 -29.66 -30.66
N SER A 415 57.71 -28.53 -30.53
CA SER A 415 59.08 -28.35 -31.01
C SER A 415 60.14 -29.10 -30.21
N LEU A 416 59.78 -29.53 -28.97
CA LEU A 416 60.66 -30.31 -28.08
C LEU A 416 60.27 -31.79 -28.02
N ASP A 417 59.43 -32.27 -28.94
CA ASP A 417 58.89 -33.66 -28.99
C ASP A 417 58.34 -34.19 -27.65
N MET A 418 57.73 -33.30 -26.85
CA MET A 418 57.15 -33.63 -25.55
C MET A 418 55.66 -33.97 -25.61
N VAL A 419 55.11 -34.29 -26.80
CA VAL A 419 53.74 -34.83 -27.01
C VAL A 419 53.81 -36.02 -27.92
#